data_90719a5173cb93a625fc38584bf3abca
#
_entry.id   90719a5173cb93a625fc38584bf3abca
#
_cell.length_a   1.000
_cell.length_b   1.000
_cell.length_c   1.000
_cell.angle_alpha   90.00
_cell.angle_beta   90.00
_cell.angle_gamma   90.00
#
_symmetry.space_group_name_H-M   'P 1'
#
loop_
_entity.id
_entity.type
_entity.pdbx_description
1 polymer ?
#
loop_
_entity_poly.entity_id
_entity_poly.type
_entity_poly.pdbx_seq_one_letter_code
_entity_poly.pdbx_strand_id
1 'polypeptide(L)'
;MDLCLVGSEMCIRDRSNGTNGLVPAGTTGESPTLSHDEHQKVIDLCVKESNGKTVVIAGTGSNSTKEAISLTTHAEKAGADAALIVTPYYNKPTQEGLYQHYKAINDKCGIPIIIYNIPGRSVIDMSVDTMARLFELKNIVGVKDATGDLDRVNQQKDKMGTDFVQLTGNDDNALEFNNRGGIGSISVTANIAPKLCSDFQKASK
;
A
#
# COMPACT_ATOMS: atom_id res chain seq x y z
N MET A 1 -20.42 1.06 18.77
CA MET A 1 -20.24 1.94 17.61
C MET A 1 -20.27 1.02 16.39
N ASP A 2 -21.19 1.26 15.47
CA ASP A 2 -21.38 0.33 14.34
C ASP A 2 -20.31 0.63 13.30
N LEU A 3 -19.16 -0.05 13.40
CA LEU A 3 -18.00 0.06 12.50
C LEU A 3 -18.39 -0.10 11.01
N CYS A 4 -19.53 -0.74 10.76
CA CYS A 4 -20.03 -1.03 9.43
C CYS A 4 -20.49 0.24 8.68
N LEU A 5 -21.10 1.19 9.37
CA LEU A 5 -21.62 2.45 8.77
C LEU A 5 -20.47 3.42 8.46
N VAL A 6 -19.49 3.55 9.35
CA VAL A 6 -18.38 4.49 9.18
C VAL A 6 -17.48 4.07 8.02
N GLY A 7 -17.22 2.77 7.82
CA GLY A 7 -16.37 2.26 6.73
C GLY A 7 -17.00 2.46 5.35
N SER A 8 -18.27 2.09 5.17
CA SER A 8 -18.96 2.19 3.88
C SER A 8 -19.20 3.64 3.45
N GLU A 9 -19.58 4.52 4.38
CA GLU A 9 -19.76 5.94 4.10
C GLU A 9 -18.48 6.63 3.65
N MET A 10 -17.34 6.32 4.26
CA MET A 10 -16.05 6.85 3.84
C MET A 10 -15.69 6.40 2.43
N CYS A 11 -15.83 5.13 2.10
CA CYS A 11 -15.58 4.61 0.76
C CYS A 11 -16.45 5.29 -0.30
N ILE A 12 -17.75 5.48 -0.01
CA ILE A 12 -18.69 6.17 -0.90
C ILE A 12 -18.30 7.64 -1.07
N ARG A 13 -17.99 8.33 0.04
CA ARG A 13 -17.55 9.74 0.04
C ARG A 13 -16.32 9.93 -0.81
N ASP A 14 -15.28 9.14 -0.58
CA ASP A 14 -13.98 9.28 -1.23
C ASP A 14 -14.11 9.03 -2.73
N ARG A 15 -14.82 7.97 -3.11
CA ARG A 15 -15.14 7.69 -4.51
C ARG A 15 -15.89 8.84 -5.18
N SER A 16 -16.90 9.39 -4.51
CA SER A 16 -17.71 10.51 -5.05
C SER A 16 -16.89 11.79 -5.22
N ASN A 17 -15.77 11.91 -4.50
CA ASN A 17 -14.83 13.02 -4.59
C ASN A 17 -13.64 12.75 -5.53
N GLY A 18 -13.67 11.65 -6.28
CA GLY A 18 -12.71 11.36 -7.34
C GLY A 18 -11.43 10.65 -6.89
N THR A 19 -11.43 10.04 -5.71
CA THR A 19 -10.36 9.15 -5.27
C THR A 19 -10.27 7.95 -6.20
N ASN A 20 -9.06 7.62 -6.65
CA ASN A 20 -8.81 6.53 -7.60
C ASN A 20 -8.78 5.15 -6.93
N GLY A 21 -8.39 5.09 -5.64
CA GLY A 21 -8.29 3.84 -4.90
C GLY A 21 -8.51 4.02 -3.41
N LEU A 22 -8.86 2.93 -2.73
CA LEU A 22 -9.07 2.85 -1.29
C LEU A 22 -8.01 1.93 -0.68
N VAL A 23 -7.50 2.31 0.50
CA VAL A 23 -6.51 1.50 1.24
C VAL A 23 -7.08 1.17 2.63
N PRO A 24 -7.95 0.14 2.74
CA PRO A 24 -8.45 -0.31 4.04
C PRO A 24 -7.33 -0.96 4.86
N ALA A 25 -7.44 -0.86 6.17
CA ALA A 25 -6.52 -1.45 7.14
C ALA A 25 -5.04 -1.06 6.90
N GLY A 26 -4.79 0.17 6.41
CA GLY A 26 -3.45 0.76 6.39
C GLY A 26 -3.05 1.28 7.78
N THR A 27 -1.87 1.91 7.88
CA THR A 27 -1.35 2.48 9.14
C THR A 27 -2.31 3.54 9.73
N THR A 28 -2.81 4.45 8.90
CA THR A 28 -3.79 5.48 9.30
C THR A 28 -5.14 4.88 9.69
N GLY A 29 -5.49 3.72 9.12
CA GLY A 29 -6.67 2.93 9.49
C GLY A 29 -6.46 2.04 10.71
N GLU A 30 -5.42 2.30 11.51
CA GLU A 30 -5.14 1.65 12.80
C GLU A 30 -5.08 0.12 12.73
N SER A 31 -4.59 -0.44 11.62
CA SER A 31 -4.46 -1.89 11.41
C SER A 31 -3.92 -2.66 12.61
N PRO A 32 -2.88 -2.19 13.35
CA PRO A 32 -2.34 -2.93 14.50
C PRO A 32 -3.26 -3.02 15.71
N THR A 33 -4.34 -2.21 15.76
CA THR A 33 -5.29 -2.19 16.89
C THR A 33 -6.57 -2.99 16.61
N LEU A 34 -6.74 -3.42 15.36
CA LEU A 34 -7.86 -4.27 14.96
C LEU A 34 -7.56 -5.74 15.34
N SER A 35 -8.56 -6.45 15.83
CA SER A 35 -8.52 -7.91 15.83
C SER A 35 -8.50 -8.46 14.39
N HIS A 36 -8.08 -9.70 14.21
CA HIS A 36 -8.07 -10.31 12.87
C HIS A 36 -9.45 -10.31 12.21
N ASP A 37 -10.50 -10.58 12.98
CA ASP A 37 -11.88 -10.57 12.46
C ASP A 37 -12.33 -9.18 12.05
N GLU A 38 -12.00 -8.15 12.81
CA GLU A 38 -12.29 -6.76 12.46
C GLU A 38 -11.52 -6.32 11.22
N HIS A 39 -10.22 -6.66 11.15
CA HIS A 39 -9.36 -6.37 9.99
C HIS A 39 -9.94 -6.99 8.71
N GLN A 40 -10.33 -8.26 8.75
CA GLN A 40 -10.94 -8.96 7.63
C GLN A 40 -12.27 -8.32 7.24
N LYS A 41 -13.13 -8.02 8.22
CA LYS A 41 -14.42 -7.37 7.99
C LYS A 41 -14.29 -5.99 7.34
N VAL A 42 -13.30 -5.20 7.72
CA VAL A 42 -13.04 -3.88 7.10
C VAL A 42 -12.67 -4.04 5.63
N ILE A 43 -11.82 -5.03 5.28
CA ILE A 43 -11.46 -5.31 3.88
C ILE A 43 -12.68 -5.77 3.09
N ASP A 44 -13.45 -6.73 3.61
CA ASP A 44 -14.67 -7.25 2.97
C ASP A 44 -15.67 -6.13 2.66
N LEU A 45 -15.89 -5.23 3.61
CA LEU A 45 -16.77 -4.07 3.45
C LEU A 45 -16.28 -3.12 2.36
N CYS A 46 -14.97 -2.78 2.36
CA CYS A 46 -14.41 -1.89 1.35
C CYS A 46 -14.50 -2.49 -0.06
N VAL A 47 -14.20 -3.77 -0.21
CA VAL A 47 -14.34 -4.48 -1.50
C VAL A 47 -15.80 -4.47 -1.96
N LYS A 48 -16.73 -4.82 -1.08
CA LYS A 48 -18.16 -4.80 -1.38
C LYS A 48 -18.64 -3.41 -1.82
N GLU A 49 -18.28 -2.36 -1.09
CA GLU A 49 -18.71 -0.98 -1.36
C GLU A 49 -18.02 -0.37 -2.59
N SER A 50 -16.79 -0.80 -2.90
CA SER A 50 -16.12 -0.40 -4.14
C SER A 50 -16.88 -0.90 -5.37
N ASN A 51 -17.46 -2.10 -5.26
CA ASN A 51 -18.26 -2.74 -6.29
C ASN A 51 -17.60 -2.68 -7.70
N GLY A 52 -16.29 -2.89 -7.76
CA GLY A 52 -15.48 -2.82 -8.98
C GLY A 52 -15.32 -1.40 -9.58
N LYS A 53 -15.81 -0.36 -8.90
CA LYS A 53 -15.74 1.04 -9.39
C LYS A 53 -14.51 1.81 -8.88
N THR A 54 -13.83 1.28 -7.90
CA THR A 54 -12.67 1.91 -7.26
C THR A 54 -11.70 0.80 -6.86
N VAL A 55 -10.43 0.96 -7.17
CA VAL A 55 -9.37 0.01 -6.78
C VAL A 55 -9.29 -0.13 -5.28
N VAL A 56 -9.20 -1.35 -4.77
CA VAL A 56 -9.00 -1.63 -3.34
C VAL A 56 -7.63 -2.28 -3.13
N ILE A 57 -6.77 -1.57 -2.43
CA ILE A 57 -5.42 -2.02 -2.06
C ILE A 57 -5.43 -2.35 -0.56
N ALA A 58 -5.60 -3.60 -0.21
CA ALA A 58 -5.75 -4.01 1.18
C ALA A 58 -4.43 -3.93 1.96
N GLY A 59 -4.41 -3.28 3.12
CA GLY A 59 -3.28 -3.32 4.04
C GLY A 59 -3.20 -4.69 4.71
N THR A 60 -2.17 -5.49 4.40
CA THR A 60 -2.05 -6.87 4.88
C THR A 60 -0.67 -7.18 5.48
N GLY A 61 0.14 -6.13 5.69
CA GLY A 61 1.48 -6.29 6.23
C GLY A 61 1.49 -6.63 7.72
N SER A 62 2.46 -7.45 8.10
CA SER A 62 2.78 -7.81 9.48
C SER A 62 4.27 -8.06 9.62
N ASN A 63 4.80 -7.95 10.83
CA ASN A 63 6.16 -8.38 11.14
C ASN A 63 6.28 -9.92 11.31
N SER A 64 5.16 -10.63 11.27
CA SER A 64 5.07 -12.09 11.19
C SER A 64 4.75 -12.50 9.76
N THR A 65 5.66 -13.21 9.09
CA THR A 65 5.45 -13.70 7.72
C THR A 65 4.20 -14.59 7.61
N LYS A 66 3.95 -15.43 8.62
CA LYS A 66 2.75 -16.28 8.66
C LYS A 66 1.46 -15.47 8.71
N GLU A 67 1.43 -14.41 9.51
CA GLU A 67 0.29 -13.51 9.63
C GLU A 67 0.08 -12.72 8.34
N ALA A 68 1.14 -12.14 7.77
CA ALA A 68 1.07 -11.43 6.49
C ALA A 68 0.52 -12.33 5.36
N ILE A 69 0.93 -13.60 5.29
CA ILE A 69 0.36 -14.58 4.34
C ILE A 69 -1.14 -14.79 4.60
N SER A 70 -1.54 -14.94 5.86
CA SER A 70 -2.95 -15.15 6.22
C SER A 70 -3.83 -13.97 5.82
N LEU A 71 -3.41 -12.74 6.16
CA LEU A 71 -4.11 -11.51 5.84
C LEU A 71 -4.17 -11.28 4.32
N THR A 72 -3.06 -11.51 3.61
CA THR A 72 -3.00 -11.36 2.14
C THR A 72 -3.88 -12.39 1.44
N THR A 73 -3.89 -13.64 1.92
CA THR A 73 -4.77 -14.69 1.38
C THR A 73 -6.25 -14.35 1.58
N HIS A 74 -6.61 -13.74 2.72
CA HIS A 74 -7.97 -13.26 2.95
C HIS A 74 -8.33 -12.14 1.97
N ALA A 75 -7.49 -11.12 1.83
CA ALA A 75 -7.71 -10.00 0.92
C ALA A 75 -7.90 -10.45 -0.53
N GLU A 76 -7.09 -11.41 -0.99
CA GLU A 76 -7.22 -12.03 -2.31
C GLU A 76 -8.59 -12.71 -2.48
N LYS A 77 -9.02 -13.50 -1.51
CA LYS A 77 -10.33 -14.19 -1.53
C LYS A 77 -11.51 -13.22 -1.45
N ALA A 78 -11.36 -12.13 -0.72
CA ALA A 78 -12.35 -11.07 -0.64
C ALA A 78 -12.52 -10.30 -1.97
N GLY A 79 -11.54 -10.39 -2.88
CA GLY A 79 -11.55 -9.71 -4.17
C GLY A 79 -10.91 -8.33 -4.15
N ALA A 80 -9.96 -8.07 -3.26
CA ALA A 80 -9.12 -6.87 -3.34
C ALA A 80 -8.25 -6.91 -4.60
N ASP A 81 -7.95 -5.75 -5.18
CA ASP A 81 -7.18 -5.62 -6.42
C ASP A 81 -5.66 -5.76 -6.18
N ALA A 82 -5.19 -5.36 -5.00
CA ALA A 82 -3.79 -5.49 -4.59
C ALA A 82 -3.65 -5.55 -3.07
N ALA A 83 -2.49 -5.98 -2.60
CA ALA A 83 -2.07 -5.97 -1.21
C ALA A 83 -0.98 -4.93 -0.97
N LEU A 84 -1.13 -4.11 0.07
CA LEU A 84 -0.11 -3.19 0.57
C LEU A 84 0.56 -3.82 1.78
N ILE A 85 1.84 -4.16 1.66
CA ILE A 85 2.56 -4.91 2.67
C ILE A 85 3.70 -4.05 3.23
N VAL A 86 3.58 -3.63 4.49
CA VAL A 86 4.64 -2.90 5.19
C VAL A 86 5.82 -3.83 5.47
N THR A 87 7.04 -3.30 5.37
CA THR A 87 8.24 -4.01 5.80
C THR A 87 8.12 -4.44 7.27
N PRO A 88 8.57 -5.66 7.63
CA PRO A 88 8.54 -6.10 9.02
C PRO A 88 9.17 -5.08 9.96
N TYR A 89 8.40 -4.64 10.93
CA TYR A 89 8.76 -3.67 11.96
C TYR A 89 9.14 -4.38 13.27
N TYR A 90 9.82 -3.68 14.18
CA TYR A 90 10.23 -4.17 15.50
C TYR A 90 11.33 -5.23 15.46
N ASN A 91 11.18 -6.35 14.76
CA ASN A 91 12.14 -7.46 14.68
C ASN A 91 13.32 -7.23 13.72
N LYS A 92 13.32 -6.13 12.97
CA LYS A 92 14.45 -5.59 12.19
C LYS A 92 15.19 -6.64 11.34
N PRO A 93 14.54 -7.29 10.36
CA PRO A 93 15.21 -8.24 9.49
C PRO A 93 16.30 -7.58 8.64
N THR A 94 17.27 -8.37 8.21
CA THR A 94 18.27 -7.96 7.20
C THR A 94 17.63 -7.81 5.83
N GLN A 95 18.35 -7.26 4.84
CA GLN A 95 17.86 -7.17 3.45
C GLN A 95 17.48 -8.55 2.89
N GLU A 96 18.26 -9.59 3.18
CA GLU A 96 17.90 -10.94 2.81
C GLU A 96 16.65 -11.45 3.55
N GLY A 97 16.50 -11.11 4.83
CA GLY A 97 15.30 -11.40 5.60
C GLY A 97 14.06 -10.72 5.01
N LEU A 98 14.18 -9.46 4.54
CA LEU A 98 13.12 -8.76 3.81
C LEU A 98 12.76 -9.50 2.52
N TYR A 99 13.76 -9.86 1.71
CA TYR A 99 13.55 -10.61 0.48
C TYR A 99 12.80 -11.93 0.74
N GLN A 100 13.22 -12.71 1.73
CA GLN A 100 12.60 -13.99 2.06
C GLN A 100 11.16 -13.82 2.60
N HIS A 101 10.90 -12.75 3.36
CA HIS A 101 9.56 -12.42 3.84
C HIS A 101 8.58 -12.18 2.68
N TYR A 102 8.92 -11.27 1.76
CA TYR A 102 8.08 -10.97 0.59
C TYR A 102 7.99 -12.13 -0.39
N LYS A 103 9.08 -12.86 -0.58
CA LYS A 103 9.09 -14.06 -1.42
C LYS A 103 8.11 -15.12 -0.90
N ALA A 104 8.11 -15.37 0.42
CA ALA A 104 7.20 -16.33 1.02
C ALA A 104 5.71 -15.93 0.85
N ILE A 105 5.40 -14.63 0.88
CA ILE A 105 4.04 -14.12 0.61
C ILE A 105 3.71 -14.28 -0.89
N ASN A 106 4.62 -13.85 -1.77
CA ASN A 106 4.47 -13.98 -3.21
C ASN A 106 4.20 -15.42 -3.66
N ASP A 107 4.90 -16.39 -3.04
CA ASP A 107 4.77 -17.81 -3.39
C ASP A 107 3.44 -18.44 -2.92
N LYS A 108 2.72 -17.78 -2.02
CA LYS A 108 1.47 -18.27 -1.42
C LYS A 108 0.23 -17.55 -1.90
N CYS A 109 0.36 -16.34 -2.41
CA CYS A 109 -0.74 -15.48 -2.83
C CYS A 109 -0.57 -15.09 -4.30
N GLY A 110 -1.68 -15.00 -5.04
CA GLY A 110 -1.69 -14.62 -6.45
C GLY A 110 -2.02 -13.14 -6.69
N ILE A 111 -2.32 -12.39 -5.64
CA ILE A 111 -2.69 -10.98 -5.71
C ILE A 111 -1.45 -10.08 -5.94
N PRO A 112 -1.56 -9.00 -6.74
CA PRO A 112 -0.50 -7.99 -6.86
C PRO A 112 -0.08 -7.42 -5.51
N ILE A 113 1.22 -7.28 -5.28
CA ILE A 113 1.81 -6.82 -4.02
C ILE A 113 2.52 -5.48 -4.24
N ILE A 114 2.16 -4.49 -3.45
CA ILE A 114 2.84 -3.20 -3.32
C ILE A 114 3.65 -3.22 -2.02
N ILE A 115 4.95 -3.09 -2.13
CA ILE A 115 5.86 -2.96 -0.97
C ILE A 115 5.55 -1.63 -0.27
N TYR A 116 5.46 -1.63 1.06
CA TYR A 116 5.38 -0.39 1.81
C TYR A 116 6.66 -0.19 2.63
N ASN A 117 7.49 0.74 2.18
CA ASN A 117 8.76 1.09 2.81
C ASN A 117 8.61 2.40 3.61
N ILE A 118 8.64 2.28 4.94
CA ILE A 118 8.46 3.40 5.88
C ILE A 118 9.46 3.33 7.03
N PRO A 119 10.75 3.64 6.80
CA PRO A 119 11.79 3.51 7.81
C PRO A 119 11.56 4.36 9.06
N GLY A 120 10.85 5.48 8.94
CA GLY A 120 10.46 6.31 10.09
C GLY A 120 9.59 5.58 11.13
N ARG A 121 8.92 4.49 10.74
CA ARG A 121 8.09 3.66 11.64
C ARG A 121 8.65 2.24 11.82
N SER A 122 9.11 1.62 10.73
CA SER A 122 9.62 0.24 10.76
C SER A 122 11.09 0.15 11.24
N VAL A 123 11.80 1.27 11.27
CA VAL A 123 13.24 1.40 11.60
C VAL A 123 14.16 0.82 10.53
N ILE A 124 13.68 -0.09 9.69
CA ILE A 124 14.45 -0.66 8.59
C ILE A 124 14.04 0.00 7.26
N ASP A 125 15.03 0.22 6.43
CA ASP A 125 14.88 0.73 5.06
C ASP A 125 15.22 -0.39 4.07
N MET A 126 14.27 -0.71 3.20
CA MET A 126 14.53 -1.67 2.12
C MET A 126 15.33 -0.98 1.02
N SER A 127 16.49 -1.52 0.69
CA SER A 127 17.33 -0.98 -0.39
C SER A 127 16.67 -1.15 -1.76
N VAL A 128 17.02 -0.26 -2.70
CA VAL A 128 16.57 -0.36 -4.09
C VAL A 128 17.02 -1.67 -4.74
N ASP A 129 18.20 -2.19 -4.35
CA ASP A 129 18.68 -3.49 -4.82
C ASP A 129 17.80 -4.66 -4.36
N THR A 130 17.32 -4.61 -3.12
CA THR A 130 16.38 -5.60 -2.60
C THR A 130 15.02 -5.50 -3.31
N MET A 131 14.55 -4.29 -3.59
CA MET A 131 13.32 -4.06 -4.37
C MET A 131 13.44 -4.60 -5.79
N ALA A 132 14.58 -4.38 -6.45
CA ALA A 132 14.83 -4.90 -7.79
C ALA A 132 14.81 -6.44 -7.83
N ARG A 133 15.44 -7.11 -6.85
CA ARG A 133 15.35 -8.57 -6.73
C ARG A 133 13.90 -9.05 -6.48
N LEU A 134 13.12 -8.30 -5.70
CA LEU A 134 11.72 -8.62 -5.44
C LEU A 134 10.86 -8.42 -6.68
N PHE A 135 11.13 -7.41 -7.50
CA PHE A 135 10.39 -7.13 -8.72
C PHE A 135 10.54 -8.24 -9.79
N GLU A 136 11.56 -9.08 -9.70
CA GLU A 136 11.67 -10.31 -10.50
C GLU A 136 10.61 -11.37 -10.14
N LEU A 137 9.95 -11.23 -8.98
CA LEU A 137 8.88 -12.12 -8.54
C LEU A 137 7.56 -11.73 -9.20
N LYS A 138 6.73 -12.72 -9.52
CA LYS A 138 5.52 -12.59 -10.34
C LYS A 138 4.53 -11.53 -9.86
N ASN A 139 4.34 -11.41 -8.53
CA ASN A 139 3.24 -10.60 -7.97
C ASN A 139 3.73 -9.26 -7.39
N ILE A 140 5.03 -9.00 -7.32
CA ILE A 140 5.55 -7.72 -6.85
C ILE A 140 5.42 -6.69 -7.97
N VAL A 141 4.59 -5.65 -7.77
CA VAL A 141 4.28 -4.69 -8.85
C VAL A 141 4.78 -3.28 -8.56
N GLY A 142 5.17 -2.96 -7.33
CA GLY A 142 5.61 -1.60 -7.02
C GLY A 142 5.86 -1.34 -5.55
N VAL A 143 6.02 -0.06 -5.23
CA VAL A 143 6.29 0.43 -3.89
C VAL A 143 5.41 1.63 -3.52
N LYS A 144 4.98 1.68 -2.26
CA LYS A 144 4.65 2.91 -1.56
C LYS A 144 5.91 3.33 -0.78
N ASP A 145 6.58 4.35 -1.27
CA ASP A 145 7.78 4.89 -0.62
C ASP A 145 7.41 6.03 0.34
N ALA A 146 7.77 5.87 1.60
CA ALA A 146 7.59 6.88 2.65
C ALA A 146 8.93 7.20 3.34
N THR A 147 10.03 7.12 2.61
CA THR A 147 11.36 7.53 3.09
C THR A 147 11.52 9.04 3.11
N GLY A 148 10.87 9.76 2.21
CA GLY A 148 11.09 11.18 1.93
C GLY A 148 12.27 11.44 1.00
N ASP A 149 13.02 10.43 0.63
CA ASP A 149 14.16 10.53 -0.30
C ASP A 149 13.69 10.46 -1.76
N LEU A 150 13.60 11.59 -2.40
CA LEU A 150 13.13 11.73 -3.78
C LEU A 150 14.12 11.18 -4.83
N ASP A 151 15.39 11.01 -4.50
CA ASP A 151 16.36 10.43 -5.44
C ASP A 151 16.10 8.94 -5.67
N ARG A 152 15.42 8.29 -4.76
CA ARG A 152 14.99 6.88 -4.91
C ARG A 152 14.06 6.67 -6.10
N VAL A 153 13.27 7.68 -6.48
CA VAL A 153 12.38 7.59 -7.66
C VAL A 153 13.19 7.28 -8.92
N ASN A 154 14.29 8.02 -9.13
CA ASN A 154 15.17 7.79 -10.27
C ASN A 154 15.92 6.46 -10.14
N GLN A 155 16.47 6.17 -8.97
CA GLN A 155 17.19 4.90 -8.72
C GLN A 155 16.31 3.68 -8.97
N GLN A 156 15.04 3.72 -8.55
CA GLN A 156 14.06 2.67 -8.77
C GLN A 156 13.72 2.54 -10.26
N LYS A 157 13.51 3.66 -10.95
CA LYS A 157 13.25 3.70 -12.39
C LYS A 157 14.42 3.15 -13.21
N ASP A 158 15.65 3.51 -12.85
CA ASP A 158 16.86 3.05 -13.55
C ASP A 158 17.05 1.53 -13.43
N LYS A 159 16.70 0.94 -12.28
CA LYS A 159 16.87 -0.49 -12.02
C LYS A 159 15.69 -1.36 -12.49
N MET A 160 14.49 -0.86 -12.41
CA MET A 160 13.26 -1.66 -12.60
C MET A 160 12.38 -1.16 -13.78
N GLY A 161 12.73 -0.02 -14.38
CA GLY A 161 11.97 0.54 -15.49
C GLY A 161 10.68 1.24 -15.04
N THR A 162 9.84 1.56 -16.02
CA THR A 162 8.57 2.29 -15.82
C THR A 162 7.40 1.38 -15.40
N ASP A 163 7.56 0.09 -15.52
CA ASP A 163 6.53 -0.89 -15.14
C ASP A 163 6.46 -1.10 -13.62
N PHE A 164 7.53 -0.72 -12.89
CA PHE A 164 7.52 -0.70 -11.44
C PHE A 164 6.73 0.50 -10.93
N VAL A 165 5.58 0.24 -10.33
CA VAL A 165 4.66 1.26 -9.80
C VAL A 165 5.29 1.98 -8.61
N GLN A 166 5.42 3.31 -8.70
CA GLN A 166 5.95 4.12 -7.62
C GLN A 166 4.90 5.08 -7.08
N LEU A 167 4.53 4.91 -5.81
CA LEU A 167 3.59 5.76 -5.07
C LEU A 167 4.31 6.37 -3.86
N THR A 168 4.09 7.66 -3.60
CA THR A 168 4.58 8.25 -2.34
C THR A 168 3.61 8.01 -1.19
N GLY A 169 4.15 7.84 0.01
CA GLY A 169 3.39 7.84 1.27
C GLY A 169 3.34 9.21 1.96
N ASN A 170 3.98 10.24 1.37
CA ASN A 170 4.15 11.57 1.96
C ASN A 170 3.41 12.61 1.12
N ASP A 171 2.46 13.32 1.74
CA ASP A 171 1.66 14.32 1.03
C ASP A 171 2.46 15.59 0.70
N ASP A 172 3.42 15.97 1.53
CA ASP A 172 4.23 17.18 1.43
C ASP A 172 5.20 17.17 0.24
N ASN A 173 5.62 16.01 -0.21
CA ASN A 173 6.55 15.87 -1.34
C ASN A 173 5.91 15.30 -2.62
N ALA A 174 4.58 15.09 -2.63
CA ALA A 174 3.89 14.37 -3.70
C ALA A 174 4.03 15.03 -5.07
N LEU A 175 4.10 16.36 -5.16
CA LEU A 175 4.31 17.07 -6.42
C LEU A 175 5.68 16.74 -7.02
N GLU A 176 6.74 16.88 -6.24
CA GLU A 176 8.08 16.61 -6.71
C GLU A 176 8.32 15.13 -6.99
N PHE A 177 7.70 14.25 -6.21
CA PHE A 177 7.71 12.81 -6.46
C PHE A 177 7.09 12.46 -7.83
N ASN A 178 5.95 13.07 -8.17
CA ASN A 178 5.30 12.88 -9.47
C ASN A 178 6.15 13.46 -10.61
N ASN A 179 6.75 14.65 -10.42
CA ASN A 179 7.65 15.28 -11.40
C ASN A 179 8.88 14.40 -11.74
N ARG A 180 9.34 13.57 -10.78
CA ARG A 180 10.46 12.64 -10.99
C ARG A 180 10.05 11.31 -11.62
N GLY A 181 8.76 11.06 -11.80
CA GLY A 181 8.24 9.87 -12.47
C GLY A 181 7.40 8.95 -11.58
N GLY A 182 7.10 9.36 -10.35
CA GLY A 182 6.07 8.72 -9.53
C GLY A 182 4.68 8.91 -10.15
N ILE A 183 3.76 8.02 -9.84
CA ILE A 183 2.43 8.02 -10.48
C ILE A 183 1.30 8.50 -9.56
N GLY A 184 1.59 8.83 -8.31
CA GLY A 184 0.59 9.30 -7.36
C GLY A 184 0.99 9.08 -5.90
N SER A 185 0.01 9.23 -5.00
CA SER A 185 0.20 9.09 -3.56
C SER A 185 -0.86 8.21 -2.90
N ILE A 186 -0.47 7.53 -1.84
CA ILE A 186 -1.40 6.98 -0.84
C ILE A 186 -1.43 7.98 0.32
N SER A 187 -2.37 8.90 0.24
CA SER A 187 -2.44 10.13 1.03
C SER A 187 -3.12 9.92 2.38
N VAL A 188 -2.61 10.59 3.41
CA VAL A 188 -3.30 10.74 4.71
C VAL A 188 -4.30 11.90 4.65
N THR A 189 -3.95 13.00 3.99
CA THR A 189 -4.78 14.19 3.83
C THR A 189 -6.09 13.89 3.09
N ALA A 190 -6.10 12.90 2.20
CA ALA A 190 -7.30 12.47 1.49
C ALA A 190 -8.44 12.00 2.42
N ASN A 191 -8.13 11.58 3.65
CA ASN A 191 -9.17 11.21 4.64
C ASN A 191 -10.04 12.40 5.07
N ILE A 192 -9.53 13.62 4.97
CA ILE A 192 -10.26 14.85 5.34
C ILE A 192 -10.59 15.74 4.15
N ALA A 193 -9.79 15.69 3.07
CA ALA A 193 -9.94 16.54 1.88
C ALA A 193 -9.81 15.74 0.56
N PRO A 194 -10.65 14.71 0.32
CA PRO A 194 -10.48 13.80 -0.82
C PRO A 194 -10.58 14.51 -2.16
N LYS A 195 -11.51 15.46 -2.31
CA LYS A 195 -11.67 16.24 -3.55
C LYS A 195 -10.43 17.07 -3.87
N LEU A 196 -9.85 17.73 -2.88
CA LEU A 196 -8.67 18.57 -3.06
C LEU A 196 -7.45 17.71 -3.46
N CYS A 197 -7.26 16.56 -2.80
CA CYS A 197 -6.21 15.62 -3.15
C CYS A 197 -6.39 15.03 -4.57
N SER A 198 -7.63 14.72 -4.96
CA SER A 198 -7.94 14.25 -6.31
C SER A 198 -7.63 15.32 -7.37
N ASP A 199 -8.01 16.57 -7.13
CA ASP A 199 -7.75 17.67 -8.05
C ASP A 199 -6.26 17.97 -8.16
N PHE A 200 -5.53 17.94 -7.04
CA PHE A 200 -4.07 18.04 -7.01
C PHE A 200 -3.42 16.95 -7.88
N GLN A 201 -3.79 15.69 -7.73
CA GLN A 201 -3.22 14.59 -8.51
C GLN A 201 -3.52 14.70 -10.02
N LYS A 202 -4.67 15.28 -10.40
CA LYS A 202 -4.99 15.58 -11.80
C LYS A 202 -4.16 16.72 -12.37
N ALA A 203 -3.89 17.73 -11.55
CA ALA A 203 -3.11 18.91 -11.97
C ALA A 203 -1.59 18.62 -12.02
N SER A 204 -1.11 17.59 -11.33
CA SER A 204 0.30 17.19 -11.27
C SER A 204 0.72 16.20 -12.38
N LYS A 205 -0.19 15.86 -13.29
CA LYS A 205 0.06 15.04 -14.49
C LYS A 205 0.18 15.89 -15.73
#